data_0847f04d268608e2b5c3545832b4902a
#
_entry.id   0847f04d268608e2b5c3545832b4902a
#
_cell.length_a   1.000
_cell.length_b   1.000
_cell.length_c   1.000
_cell.angle_alpha   90.00
_cell.angle_beta   90.00
_cell.angle_gamma   90.00
#
_symmetry.space_group_name_H-M   'P 1'
#
loop_
_entity.id
_entity.type
_entity.pdbx_description
1 polymer ?
#
loop_
_entity_poly.entity_id
_entity_poly.type
_entity_poly.pdbx_seq_one_letter_code
_entity_poly.pdbx_strand_id
1 'polypeptide(L)'
;MSTILSLAPQNVWKHFYSLTQIPRPSGHMEKITEFLLGFGKGLGLESFVDEAGNVIIRKPATPGMENRKGVILQAHMDMVPQKNNDTVHDFEKDPIETYIDGDWVKAKGTTLGADNGLGVAAIMAVLEAKDLKHGPLEALVTKDEETGMRSEEHTSE
;
A
#
# COMPACT_ATOMS: atom_id res chain seq x y z
N MET A 1 8.18 12.79 -17.01
CA MET A 1 6.76 12.46 -16.92
C MET A 1 6.59 11.00 -16.57
N SER A 2 5.89 10.70 -15.51
CA SER A 2 5.69 9.30 -15.16
C SER A 2 4.69 8.66 -16.10
N THR A 3 5.11 7.57 -16.75
CA THR A 3 4.28 6.84 -17.69
C THR A 3 3.57 5.65 -17.04
N ILE A 4 3.87 5.33 -15.77
CA ILE A 4 3.21 4.22 -15.07
C ILE A 4 1.70 4.46 -14.88
N LEU A 5 1.27 5.73 -14.90
CA LEU A 5 -0.15 6.09 -14.83
C LEU A 5 -0.96 5.60 -16.02
N SER A 6 -0.30 5.25 -17.13
CA SER A 6 -0.96 4.72 -18.32
C SER A 6 -1.03 3.20 -18.37
N LEU A 7 -0.41 2.52 -17.41
CA LEU A 7 -0.40 1.06 -17.37
C LEU A 7 -1.73 0.48 -16.90
N ALA A 8 -2.03 -0.72 -17.39
CA ALA A 8 -3.22 -1.47 -16.98
C ALA A 8 -2.83 -2.57 -15.98
N PRO A 9 -3.64 -2.83 -14.95
CA PRO A 9 -4.90 -2.16 -14.60
C PRO A 9 -4.64 -0.75 -14.06
N GLN A 10 -5.31 0.23 -14.66
CA GLN A 10 -5.04 1.64 -14.37
C GLN A 10 -5.26 2.03 -12.91
N ASN A 11 -6.27 1.47 -12.27
CA ASN A 11 -6.56 1.76 -10.86
C ASN A 11 -5.43 1.27 -9.93
N VAL A 12 -4.81 0.14 -10.22
CA VAL A 12 -3.67 -0.36 -9.43
C VAL A 12 -2.45 0.54 -9.61
N TRP A 13 -2.10 0.86 -10.86
CA TRP A 13 -0.93 1.69 -11.15
C TRP A 13 -1.09 3.12 -10.66
N LYS A 14 -2.31 3.64 -10.69
CA LYS A 14 -2.62 4.96 -10.11
C LYS A 14 -2.31 4.96 -8.60
N HIS A 15 -2.74 3.94 -7.88
CA HIS A 15 -2.47 3.85 -6.45
C HIS A 15 -0.99 3.58 -6.17
N PHE A 16 -0.35 2.74 -6.97
CA PHE A 16 1.09 2.54 -6.83
C PHE A 16 1.85 3.84 -7.04
N TYR A 17 1.49 4.62 -8.05
CA TYR A 17 2.10 5.94 -8.27
C TYR A 17 1.96 6.81 -7.01
N SER A 18 0.78 6.88 -6.43
CA SER A 18 0.57 7.65 -5.19
C SER A 18 1.51 7.19 -4.07
N LEU A 19 1.69 5.87 -3.92
CA LEU A 19 2.57 5.31 -2.90
C LEU A 19 4.04 5.68 -3.15
N THR A 20 4.46 5.77 -4.42
CA THR A 20 5.84 6.20 -4.75
C THR A 20 6.12 7.65 -4.37
N GLN A 21 5.08 8.46 -4.23
CA GLN A 21 5.21 9.86 -3.84
C GLN A 21 5.30 10.06 -2.33
N ILE A 22 5.07 9.01 -1.55
CA ILE A 22 5.05 9.07 -0.10
C ILE A 22 6.24 8.29 0.46
N PRO A 23 7.19 8.98 1.11
CA PRO A 23 8.30 8.29 1.78
C PRO A 23 7.80 7.29 2.82
N ARG A 24 8.29 6.05 2.71
CA ARG A 24 7.90 4.94 3.58
C ARG A 24 9.05 3.95 3.83
N PRO A 25 10.26 4.44 4.11
CA PRO A 25 11.36 3.55 4.47
C PRO A 25 11.07 2.89 5.82
N SER A 26 11.46 1.64 5.97
CA SER A 26 11.26 0.91 7.23
C SER A 26 11.71 1.74 8.43
N GLY A 27 10.88 1.77 9.46
CA GLY A 27 11.12 2.56 10.67
C GLY A 27 10.55 3.98 10.63
N HIS A 28 10.04 4.47 9.49
CA HIS A 28 9.50 5.82 9.33
C HIS A 28 8.14 5.75 8.64
N MET A 29 7.12 5.31 9.39
CA MET A 29 5.81 4.94 8.86
C MET A 29 4.75 6.03 8.99
N GLU A 30 5.07 7.17 9.59
CA GLU A 30 4.08 8.20 9.92
C GLU A 30 3.33 8.72 8.69
N LYS A 31 4.05 9.04 7.62
CA LYS A 31 3.45 9.62 6.41
C LYS A 31 2.54 8.64 5.69
N ILE A 32 3.01 7.40 5.52
CA ILE A 32 2.21 6.37 4.83
C ILE A 32 1.01 5.96 5.68
N THR A 33 1.16 5.91 6.99
CA THR A 33 0.05 5.60 7.90
C THR A 33 -1.06 6.65 7.77
N GLU A 34 -0.72 7.93 7.80
CA GLU A 34 -1.69 9.02 7.61
C GLU A 34 -2.37 8.95 6.24
N PHE A 35 -1.59 8.66 5.21
CA PHE A 35 -2.12 8.55 3.85
C PHE A 35 -3.16 7.43 3.76
N LEU A 36 -2.85 6.26 4.28
CA LEU A 36 -3.77 5.10 4.23
C LEU A 36 -5.02 5.32 5.06
N LEU A 37 -4.88 5.92 6.25
CA LEU A 37 -6.04 6.29 7.05
C LEU A 37 -6.93 7.28 6.32
N GLY A 38 -6.34 8.30 5.70
CA GLY A 38 -7.07 9.29 4.90
C GLY A 38 -7.77 8.66 3.71
N PHE A 39 -7.13 7.69 3.07
CA PHE A 39 -7.72 6.96 1.95
C PHE A 39 -8.98 6.19 2.40
N GLY A 40 -8.88 5.41 3.47
CA GLY A 40 -10.03 4.65 3.97
C GLY A 40 -11.16 5.53 4.45
N LYS A 41 -10.84 6.59 5.18
CA LYS A 41 -11.83 7.55 5.67
C LYS A 41 -12.49 8.31 4.52
N GLY A 42 -11.72 8.65 3.50
CA GLY A 42 -12.25 9.32 2.30
C GLY A 42 -13.27 8.47 1.54
N LEU A 43 -13.17 7.14 1.65
CA LEU A 43 -14.13 6.20 1.09
C LEU A 43 -15.34 5.97 2.03
N GLY A 44 -15.34 6.57 3.21
CA GLY A 44 -16.37 6.32 4.21
C GLY A 44 -16.23 4.98 4.92
N LEU A 45 -15.05 4.38 4.89
CA LEU A 45 -14.79 3.09 5.52
C LEU A 45 -14.19 3.24 6.91
N GLU A 46 -14.51 2.29 7.80
CA GLU A 46 -13.88 2.21 9.12
C GLU A 46 -12.36 2.03 8.94
N SER A 47 -11.58 2.94 9.49
CA SER A 47 -10.13 2.97 9.31
C SER A 47 -9.46 3.36 10.62
N PHE A 48 -8.52 2.54 11.08
CA PHE A 48 -7.82 2.80 12.35
C PHE A 48 -6.45 2.14 12.37
N VAL A 49 -5.65 2.52 13.35
CA VAL A 49 -4.32 1.93 13.59
C VAL A 49 -4.43 1.07 14.84
N ASP A 50 -3.94 -0.16 14.78
CA ASP A 50 -3.92 -1.06 15.93
C ASP A 50 -2.74 -0.75 16.88
N GLU A 51 -2.64 -1.50 17.97
CA GLU A 51 -1.58 -1.29 18.97
C GLU A 51 -0.16 -1.48 18.40
N ALA A 52 -0.01 -2.32 17.39
CA ALA A 52 1.28 -2.59 16.78
C ALA A 52 1.65 -1.55 15.72
N GLY A 53 0.72 -0.68 15.32
CA GLY A 53 0.95 0.33 14.29
C GLY A 53 0.51 -0.09 12.90
N ASN A 54 -0.20 -1.20 12.76
CA ASN A 54 -0.76 -1.63 11.49
C ASN A 54 -2.02 -0.81 11.16
N VAL A 55 -2.24 -0.55 9.88
CA VAL A 55 -3.47 0.11 9.42
C VAL A 55 -4.49 -0.94 9.09
N ILE A 56 -5.69 -0.77 9.63
CA ILE A 56 -6.82 -1.67 9.36
C ILE A 56 -7.94 -0.86 8.75
N ILE A 57 -8.46 -1.34 7.61
CA ILE A 57 -9.59 -0.72 6.92
C ILE A 57 -10.62 -1.81 6.63
N ARG A 58 -11.86 -1.59 7.08
CA ARG A 58 -12.95 -2.57 6.93
C ARG A 58 -13.96 -2.10 5.91
N LYS A 59 -14.29 -2.98 4.99
CA LYS A 59 -15.30 -2.73 3.96
C LYS A 59 -16.45 -3.71 4.15
N PRO A 60 -17.68 -3.21 4.36
CA PRO A 60 -18.85 -4.09 4.50
C PRO A 60 -19.08 -4.93 3.25
N ALA A 61 -19.74 -6.07 3.40
CA ALA A 61 -20.17 -6.90 2.29
C ALA A 61 -21.07 -6.09 1.34
N THR A 62 -21.02 -6.42 0.06
CA THR A 62 -21.99 -5.88 -0.89
C THR A 62 -23.37 -6.49 -0.64
N PRO A 63 -24.47 -5.79 -1.00
CA PRO A 63 -25.83 -6.29 -0.74
C PRO A 63 -26.04 -7.71 -1.27
N GLY A 64 -26.55 -8.57 -0.41
CA GLY A 64 -26.78 -9.98 -0.73
C GLY A 64 -25.59 -10.88 -0.43
N MET A 65 -24.45 -10.34 -0.03
CA MET A 65 -23.24 -11.10 0.23
C MET A 65 -22.85 -11.12 1.70
N GLU A 66 -23.73 -10.69 2.59
CA GLU A 66 -23.45 -10.55 4.03
C GLU A 66 -23.12 -11.87 4.71
N ASN A 67 -23.65 -12.98 4.18
CA ASN A 67 -23.41 -14.33 4.72
C ASN A 67 -22.13 -15.00 4.21
N ARG A 68 -21.39 -14.33 3.32
CA ARG A 68 -20.12 -14.87 2.82
C ARG A 68 -19.03 -14.69 3.88
N LYS A 69 -18.06 -15.60 3.85
CA LYS A 69 -16.91 -15.48 4.76
C LYS A 69 -16.16 -14.18 4.51
N GLY A 70 -15.71 -13.57 5.60
CA GLY A 70 -14.83 -12.42 5.51
C GLY A 70 -13.47 -12.80 4.94
N VAL A 71 -12.84 -11.84 4.24
CA VAL A 71 -11.50 -12.02 3.68
C VAL A 71 -10.61 -10.91 4.22
N ILE A 72 -9.42 -11.30 4.67
CA ILE A 72 -8.38 -10.34 5.06
C ILE A 72 -7.41 -10.23 3.90
N LEU A 73 -7.18 -8.99 3.46
CA LEU A 73 -6.21 -8.66 2.42
C LEU A 73 -5.01 -8.02 3.13
N GLN A 74 -3.86 -8.68 3.07
CA GLN A 74 -2.68 -8.24 3.81
C GLN A 74 -1.54 -7.86 2.86
N ALA A 75 -0.87 -6.75 3.19
CA ALA A 75 0.36 -6.31 2.55
C ALA A 75 1.12 -5.44 3.55
N HIS A 76 2.43 -5.22 3.33
CA HIS A 76 3.20 -4.34 4.21
C HIS A 76 3.42 -2.97 3.58
N MET A 77 3.44 -1.94 4.44
CA MET A 77 3.54 -0.55 3.99
C MET A 77 4.97 -0.04 3.86
N ASP A 78 5.92 -0.68 4.50
CA ASP A 78 7.32 -0.26 4.47
C ASP A 78 8.06 -0.79 3.25
N MET A 79 9.19 -0.19 2.96
CA MET A 79 10.09 -0.62 1.89
C MET A 79 11.53 -0.50 2.31
N VAL A 80 12.38 -1.35 1.73
CA VAL A 80 13.83 -1.28 1.92
C VAL A 80 14.37 0.00 1.27
N PRO A 81 15.03 0.87 2.04
CA PRO A 81 15.60 2.11 1.49
C PRO A 81 17.05 1.91 1.05
N GLN A 82 17.25 1.51 -0.20
CA GLN A 82 18.57 1.34 -0.79
C GLN A 82 18.72 2.18 -2.05
N LYS A 83 19.93 2.67 -2.28
CA LYS A 83 20.24 3.48 -3.45
C LYS A 83 21.65 3.20 -3.96
N ASN A 84 21.90 3.56 -5.23
CA ASN A 84 23.24 3.52 -5.78
C ASN A 84 24.14 4.56 -5.09
N ASN A 85 25.44 4.32 -5.03
CA ASN A 85 26.38 5.19 -4.32
C ASN A 85 26.44 6.60 -4.89
N ASP A 86 26.21 6.75 -6.20
CA ASP A 86 26.22 8.03 -6.90
C ASP A 86 24.87 8.75 -6.93
N THR A 87 23.84 8.13 -6.36
CA THR A 87 22.50 8.71 -6.33
C THR A 87 22.33 9.59 -5.10
N VAL A 88 21.83 10.82 -5.30
CA VAL A 88 21.44 11.71 -4.22
C VAL A 88 19.95 11.53 -3.99
N HIS A 89 19.58 10.98 -2.83
CA HIS A 89 18.19 10.70 -2.49
C HIS A 89 18.04 10.62 -0.97
N ASP A 90 17.02 11.31 -0.45
CA ASP A 90 16.63 11.26 0.96
C ASP A 90 15.33 10.46 1.07
N PHE A 91 15.41 9.24 1.57
CA PHE A 91 14.26 8.34 1.66
C PHE A 91 13.17 8.82 2.63
N GLU A 92 13.46 9.76 3.49
CA GLU A 92 12.46 10.32 4.40
C GLU A 92 11.72 11.53 3.80
N LYS A 93 12.19 12.08 2.67
CA LYS A 93 11.66 13.30 2.08
C LYS A 93 11.33 13.19 0.60
N ASP A 94 12.16 12.47 -0.15
CA ASP A 94 12.06 12.47 -1.62
C ASP A 94 11.15 11.35 -2.13
N PRO A 95 10.37 11.61 -3.19
CA PRO A 95 9.59 10.56 -3.84
C PRO A 95 10.50 9.62 -4.62
N ILE A 96 10.01 8.41 -4.88
CA ILE A 96 10.67 7.46 -5.76
C ILE A 96 10.35 7.86 -7.20
N GLU A 97 11.38 8.07 -8.02
CA GLU A 97 11.20 8.36 -9.44
C GLU A 97 11.12 7.07 -10.24
N THR A 98 9.98 6.82 -10.84
CA THR A 98 9.74 5.61 -11.63
C THR A 98 9.86 5.88 -13.12
N TYR A 99 10.22 4.86 -13.88
CA TYR A 99 10.24 4.91 -15.33
C TYR A 99 9.97 3.51 -15.91
N ILE A 100 9.55 3.49 -17.17
CA ILE A 100 9.31 2.25 -17.90
C ILE A 100 10.51 1.99 -18.80
N ASP A 101 11.04 0.78 -18.73
CA ASP A 101 12.13 0.29 -19.57
C ASP A 101 11.69 -1.03 -20.22
N GLY A 102 11.14 -0.94 -21.44
CA GLY A 102 10.56 -2.08 -22.12
C GLY A 102 9.39 -2.67 -21.33
N ASP A 103 9.53 -3.89 -20.87
CA ASP A 103 8.51 -4.59 -20.10
C ASP A 103 8.68 -4.42 -18.58
N TRP A 104 9.57 -3.53 -18.15
CA TRP A 104 9.92 -3.34 -16.74
C TRP A 104 9.55 -1.96 -16.25
N VAL A 105 9.04 -1.90 -15.02
CA VAL A 105 8.97 -0.65 -14.26
C VAL A 105 10.16 -0.62 -13.32
N LYS A 106 10.90 0.47 -13.35
CA LYS A 106 12.13 0.64 -12.59
C LYS A 106 12.11 1.96 -11.81
N ALA A 107 12.98 2.08 -10.84
CA ALA A 107 13.24 3.33 -10.12
C ALA A 107 14.63 3.85 -10.48
N LYS A 108 14.77 5.17 -10.54
CA LYS A 108 16.04 5.82 -10.87
C LYS A 108 16.99 5.81 -9.67
N GLY A 109 17.95 4.89 -9.70
CA GLY A 109 19.02 4.83 -8.72
C GLY A 109 18.65 4.38 -7.31
N THR A 110 17.40 4.01 -7.08
CA THR A 110 16.90 3.56 -5.77
C THR A 110 16.14 2.25 -5.88
N THR A 111 15.82 1.65 -4.73
CA THR A 111 14.80 0.61 -4.68
C THR A 111 13.45 1.17 -5.12
N LEU A 112 12.62 0.32 -5.73
CA LEU A 112 11.32 0.73 -6.28
C LEU A 112 10.21 0.72 -5.21
N GLY A 113 10.26 -0.25 -4.31
CA GLY A 113 9.21 -0.42 -3.31
C GLY A 113 7.97 -1.15 -3.83
N ALA A 114 8.09 -1.88 -4.95
CA ALA A 114 7.00 -2.73 -5.44
C ALA A 114 6.68 -3.85 -4.46
N ASP A 115 7.64 -4.28 -3.70
CA ASP A 115 7.52 -5.14 -2.56
C ASP A 115 7.44 -4.26 -1.29
N ASN A 116 6.29 -4.01 -0.71
CA ASN A 116 5.01 -4.55 -1.15
C ASN A 116 4.02 -3.46 -1.57
N GLY A 117 4.53 -2.39 -2.20
CA GLY A 117 3.70 -1.26 -2.67
C GLY A 117 2.65 -1.68 -3.69
N LEU A 118 2.97 -2.65 -4.56
CA LEU A 118 1.96 -3.17 -5.50
C LEU A 118 0.86 -3.94 -4.79
N GLY A 119 1.19 -4.69 -3.73
CA GLY A 119 0.19 -5.35 -2.91
C GLY A 119 -0.73 -4.35 -2.22
N VAL A 120 -0.16 -3.29 -1.65
CA VAL A 120 -0.95 -2.21 -1.04
C VAL A 120 -1.84 -1.53 -2.08
N ALA A 121 -1.29 -1.23 -3.26
CA ALA A 121 -2.05 -0.62 -4.35
C ALA A 121 -3.22 -1.49 -4.81
N ALA A 122 -3.02 -2.80 -4.90
CA ALA A 122 -4.09 -3.74 -5.25
C ALA A 122 -5.19 -3.74 -4.18
N ILE A 123 -4.83 -3.72 -2.91
CA ILE A 123 -5.80 -3.62 -1.81
C ILE A 123 -6.59 -2.33 -1.93
N MET A 124 -5.92 -1.20 -2.18
CA MET A 124 -6.59 0.09 -2.35
C MET A 124 -7.59 0.05 -3.51
N ALA A 125 -7.22 -0.57 -4.62
CA ALA A 125 -8.10 -0.72 -5.77
C ALA A 125 -9.36 -1.54 -5.42
N VAL A 126 -9.21 -2.61 -4.66
CA VAL A 126 -10.35 -3.43 -4.21
C VAL A 126 -11.25 -2.65 -3.26
N LEU A 127 -10.67 -1.91 -2.31
CA LEU A 127 -11.44 -1.11 -1.36
C LEU A 127 -12.24 -0.01 -2.06
N GLU A 128 -11.66 0.59 -3.09
CA GLU A 128 -12.28 1.68 -3.86
C GLU A 128 -13.36 1.19 -4.84
N ALA A 129 -13.27 -0.05 -5.30
CA ALA A 129 -14.12 -0.58 -6.35
C ALA A 129 -15.59 -0.59 -5.95
N LYS A 130 -16.47 -0.21 -6.89
CA LYS A 130 -17.93 -0.17 -6.70
C LYS A 130 -18.65 -1.25 -7.47
N ASP A 131 -17.95 -1.94 -8.36
CA ASP A 131 -18.51 -2.94 -9.27
C ASP A 131 -18.18 -4.38 -8.88
N LEU A 132 -17.51 -4.58 -7.75
CA LEU A 132 -17.19 -5.91 -7.23
C LEU A 132 -18.27 -6.38 -6.25
N LYS A 133 -18.59 -7.67 -6.33
CA LYS A 133 -19.44 -8.33 -5.34
C LYS A 133 -18.52 -9.11 -4.38
N HIS A 134 -18.69 -8.88 -3.09
CA HIS A 134 -17.84 -9.51 -2.08
C HIS A 134 -18.54 -9.59 -0.73
N GLY A 135 -18.09 -10.52 0.11
CA GLY A 135 -18.43 -10.56 1.51
C GLY A 135 -17.68 -9.46 2.28
N PRO A 136 -17.69 -9.50 3.62
CA PRO A 136 -16.92 -8.53 4.41
C PRO A 136 -15.44 -8.58 4.07
N LEU A 137 -14.81 -7.41 3.89
CA LEU A 137 -13.38 -7.29 3.62
C LEU A 137 -12.70 -6.54 4.75
N GLU A 138 -11.49 -6.97 5.08
CA GLU A 138 -10.62 -6.27 6.00
C GLU A 138 -9.24 -6.14 5.35
N ALA A 139 -8.77 -4.92 5.21
CA ALA A 139 -7.41 -4.67 4.77
C ALA A 139 -6.53 -4.57 6.01
N LEU A 140 -5.46 -5.35 6.02
CA LEU A 140 -4.43 -5.32 7.06
C LEU A 140 -3.14 -4.89 6.39
N VAL A 141 -2.77 -3.62 6.55
CA VAL A 141 -1.52 -3.09 6.01
C VAL A 141 -0.52 -3.03 7.15
N THR A 142 0.41 -3.97 7.13
CA THR A 142 1.33 -4.16 8.23
C THR A 142 2.51 -3.19 8.18
N LYS A 143 3.09 -2.94 9.32
CA LYS A 143 4.08 -1.90 9.53
C LYS A 143 5.47 -2.35 9.15
N ASP A 144 6.16 -3.17 9.73
CA ASP A 144 7.61 -3.37 9.64
C ASP A 144 8.01 -4.76 9.12
N GLU A 145 7.52 -5.17 7.96
CA GLU A 145 7.86 -6.49 7.41
C GLU A 145 9.38 -6.64 7.23
N GLU A 146 10.01 -5.63 6.66
CA GLU A 146 11.42 -5.67 6.28
C GLU A 146 12.36 -5.70 7.50
N THR A 147 11.84 -5.43 8.68
CA THR A 147 12.61 -5.45 9.93
C THR A 147 12.21 -6.59 10.88
N GLY A 148 11.41 -7.57 10.41
CA GLY A 148 11.14 -8.79 11.14
C GLY A 148 9.68 -9.13 11.44
N MET A 149 8.71 -8.47 10.83
CA MET A 149 7.29 -8.82 10.87
C MET A 149 6.65 -8.89 12.27
N ARG A 150 7.25 -8.25 13.26
CA ARG A 150 6.74 -8.32 14.65
C ARG A 150 5.35 -7.72 14.82
N SER A 151 4.99 -6.78 13.95
CA SER A 151 3.69 -6.13 14.01
C SER A 151 2.54 -7.09 13.67
N GLU A 152 2.81 -8.18 12.98
CA GLU A 152 1.81 -9.17 12.61
C GLU A 152 1.50 -10.15 13.72
N GLU A 153 2.41 -10.32 14.68
CA GLU A 153 2.22 -11.23 15.81
C GLU A 153 1.02 -10.85 16.69
N HIS A 154 0.64 -9.56 16.66
CA HIS A 154 -0.45 -9.03 17.47
C HIS A 154 -1.82 -9.07 16.79
N THR A 155 -1.86 -9.35 15.50
CA THR A 155 -3.09 -9.32 14.70
C THR A 155 -3.54 -10.68 14.17
N SER A 156 -2.68 -11.67 14.22
CA SER A 156 -2.96 -13.02 13.72
C SER A 156 -3.60 -13.96 14.76
N GLU A 157 -3.91 -13.47 15.98
CA GLU A 157 -4.56 -14.25 17.05
C GLU A 157 -6.07 -14.16 16.98
#